data_50064061a230cd9afc05a0c1edadd59e
#
_entry.id   50064061a230cd9afc05a0c1edadd59e
#
_cell.length_a   1.000
_cell.length_b   1.000
_cell.length_c   1.000
_cell.angle_alpha   90.00
_cell.angle_beta   90.00
_cell.angle_gamma   90.00
#
_symmetry.space_group_name_H-M   'P 1'
#
loop_
_entity.id
_entity.type
_entity.pdbx_description
1 polymer ?
#
loop_
_entity_poly.entity_id
_entity_poly.type
_entity_poly.pdbx_seq_one_letter_code
_entity_poly.pdbx_strand_id
1 'polypeptide(L)'
;MNGYERTVRFVEGETTDRPPFMPLVIEWVSRQQGLDYRDFIYQPALRAKAYLEAADQFHLDCILPDADFYEQLEDFGAKPVWNGTGYHADPIIQELEDIQNLVLPKMEPGSRMGNRLEILQQVAEKAKGKQYIFGICVGPFTEYTNAR
;
A
#
# COMPACT_ATOMS: atom_id res chain seq x y z
N MET A 1 -3.65 8.54 25.29
CA MET A 1 -3.14 7.36 24.58
C MET A 1 -2.89 7.76 23.13
N ASN A 2 -1.70 7.52 22.60
CA ASN A 2 -1.43 7.79 21.17
C ASN A 2 -1.92 6.63 20.29
N GLY A 3 -1.82 6.76 18.97
CA GLY A 3 -2.33 5.77 18.02
C GLY A 3 -1.64 4.42 18.13
N TYR A 4 -0.32 4.41 18.33
CA TYR A 4 0.45 3.18 18.51
C TYR A 4 0.01 2.42 19.77
N GLU A 5 0.01 3.09 20.93
CA GLU A 5 -0.39 2.48 22.21
C GLU A 5 -1.83 1.95 22.17
N ARG A 6 -2.75 2.73 21.58
CA ARG A 6 -4.16 2.34 21.42
C ARG A 6 -4.29 1.09 20.60
N THR A 7 -3.59 1.01 19.48
CA THR A 7 -3.68 -0.13 18.56
C THR A 7 -3.08 -1.39 19.18
N VAL A 8 -1.92 -1.28 19.82
CA VAL A 8 -1.29 -2.42 20.51
C VAL A 8 -2.23 -2.98 21.56
N ARG A 9 -2.72 -2.14 22.47
CA ARG A 9 -3.65 -2.57 23.54
C ARG A 9 -4.94 -3.20 22.99
N PHE A 10 -5.50 -2.57 21.95
CA PHE A 10 -6.71 -3.10 21.31
C PHE A 10 -6.51 -4.50 20.72
N VAL A 11 -5.38 -4.74 20.05
CA VAL A 11 -5.02 -6.06 19.49
C VAL A 11 -4.76 -7.10 20.59
N GLU A 12 -4.22 -6.68 21.73
CA GLU A 12 -4.00 -7.52 22.91
C GLU A 12 -5.28 -7.78 23.73
N GLY A 13 -6.42 -7.21 23.30
CA GLY A 13 -7.70 -7.37 24.01
C GLY A 13 -7.86 -6.51 25.26
N GLU A 14 -6.99 -5.52 25.43
CA GLU A 14 -7.05 -4.59 26.56
C GLU A 14 -8.07 -3.46 26.32
N THR A 15 -8.52 -2.84 27.41
CA THR A 15 -9.41 -1.69 27.36
C THR A 15 -8.69 -0.46 26.82
N THR A 16 -9.30 0.20 25.83
CA THR A 16 -8.82 1.44 25.25
C THR A 16 -9.86 2.56 25.40
N ASP A 17 -9.43 3.82 25.24
CA ASP A 17 -10.31 4.99 25.29
C ASP A 17 -11.32 5.03 24.13
N ARG A 18 -10.98 4.45 22.99
CA ARG A 18 -11.82 4.21 21.82
C ARG A 18 -11.17 3.15 20.93
N PRO A 19 -11.88 2.53 19.97
CA PRO A 19 -11.27 1.69 18.97
C PRO A 19 -10.23 2.45 18.13
N PRO A 20 -9.15 1.79 17.66
CA PRO A 20 -8.18 2.40 16.75
C PRO A 20 -8.84 2.82 15.43
N PHE A 21 -8.44 3.96 14.90
CA PHE A 21 -8.94 4.47 13.62
C PHE A 21 -7.92 4.20 12.50
N MET A 22 -8.29 3.31 11.58
CA MET A 22 -7.49 2.89 10.42
C MET A 22 -8.37 2.85 9.16
N PRO A 23 -8.60 3.96 8.49
CA PRO A 23 -9.32 3.98 7.23
C PRO A 23 -8.43 3.50 6.07
N LEU A 24 -9.01 2.83 5.08
CA LEU A 24 -8.37 2.59 3.79
C LEU A 24 -8.46 3.87 2.95
N VAL A 25 -7.34 4.53 2.74
CA VAL A 25 -7.31 5.88 2.16
C VAL A 25 -6.38 6.04 0.95
N ILE A 26 -6.24 4.99 0.16
CA ILE A 26 -5.25 4.89 -0.92
C ILE A 26 -5.26 6.10 -1.86
N GLU A 27 -6.22 6.18 -2.78
CA GLU A 27 -6.35 7.30 -3.72
C GLU A 27 -6.75 8.62 -3.02
N TRP A 28 -7.50 8.51 -1.94
CA TRP A 28 -7.95 9.67 -1.20
C TRP A 28 -6.78 10.49 -0.67
N VAL A 29 -5.70 9.83 -0.20
CA VAL A 29 -4.50 10.52 0.31
C VAL A 29 -3.85 11.36 -0.80
N SER A 30 -3.70 10.81 -2.01
CA SER A 30 -3.11 11.57 -3.12
C SER A 30 -3.96 12.81 -3.45
N ARG A 31 -5.28 12.67 -3.51
CA ARG A 31 -6.20 13.77 -3.80
C ARG A 31 -6.20 14.85 -2.73
N GLN A 32 -6.16 14.47 -1.44
CA GLN A 32 -6.09 15.43 -0.33
C GLN A 32 -4.81 16.26 -0.37
N GLN A 33 -3.72 15.70 -0.86
CA GLN A 33 -2.44 16.39 -1.01
C GLN A 33 -2.29 17.11 -2.37
N GLY A 34 -3.33 17.08 -3.23
CA GLY A 34 -3.27 17.67 -4.57
C GLY A 34 -2.25 17.00 -5.50
N LEU A 35 -1.95 15.72 -5.24
CA LEU A 35 -0.97 14.95 -6.01
C LEU A 35 -1.65 14.23 -7.17
N ASP A 36 -0.95 14.14 -8.31
CA ASP A 36 -1.32 13.22 -9.36
C ASP A 36 -1.20 11.77 -8.86
N TYR A 37 -2.21 10.95 -9.13
CA TYR A 37 -2.25 9.58 -8.61
C TYR A 37 -1.15 8.71 -9.20
N ARG A 38 -0.77 8.93 -10.45
CA ARG A 38 0.34 8.23 -11.11
C ARG A 38 1.66 8.53 -10.41
N ASP A 39 1.95 9.82 -10.18
CA ASP A 39 3.15 10.21 -9.45
C ASP A 39 3.18 9.63 -8.04
N PHE A 40 2.03 9.67 -7.36
CA PHE A 40 1.89 9.14 -6.01
C PHE A 40 2.25 7.66 -5.93
N ILE A 41 1.79 6.81 -6.84
CA ILE A 41 2.04 5.36 -6.76
C ILE A 41 3.44 4.93 -7.20
N TYR A 42 4.13 5.73 -8.04
CA TYR A 42 5.46 5.41 -8.53
C TYR A 42 6.61 6.11 -7.78
N GLN A 43 6.32 7.07 -6.91
CA GLN A 43 7.34 7.82 -6.18
C GLN A 43 7.30 7.50 -4.67
N PRO A 44 8.19 6.63 -4.16
CA PRO A 44 8.15 6.18 -2.77
C PRO A 44 8.20 7.30 -1.75
N ALA A 45 9.12 8.26 -1.94
CA ALA A 45 9.28 9.37 -1.00
C ALA A 45 8.05 10.29 -0.94
N LEU A 46 7.42 10.56 -2.10
CA LEU A 46 6.21 11.35 -2.20
C LEU A 46 5.05 10.65 -1.48
N ARG A 47 4.91 9.35 -1.73
CA ARG A 47 3.87 8.51 -1.14
C ARG A 47 4.04 8.40 0.39
N ALA A 48 5.25 8.12 0.87
CA ALA A 48 5.53 8.05 2.31
C ALA A 48 5.21 9.38 3.02
N LYS A 49 5.62 10.50 2.41
CA LYS A 49 5.31 11.84 2.92
C LYS A 49 3.80 12.07 3.01
N ALA A 50 3.06 11.77 1.95
CA ALA A 50 1.61 11.98 1.89
C ALA A 50 0.85 11.19 2.96
N TYR A 51 1.23 9.94 3.20
CA TYR A 51 0.63 9.13 4.27
C TYR A 51 0.92 9.68 5.67
N LEU A 52 2.14 10.15 5.92
CA LEU A 52 2.51 10.74 7.21
C LEU A 52 1.76 12.05 7.47
N GLU A 53 1.66 12.93 6.47
CA GLU A 53 0.91 14.18 6.57
C GLU A 53 -0.58 13.93 6.78
N ALA A 54 -1.16 12.96 6.06
CA ALA A 54 -2.55 12.56 6.28
C ALA A 54 -2.78 11.99 7.69
N ALA A 55 -1.84 11.17 8.18
CA ALA A 55 -1.94 10.60 9.52
C ALA A 55 -1.91 11.69 10.61
N ASP A 56 -1.06 12.67 10.47
CA ASP A 56 -1.00 13.80 11.40
C ASP A 56 -2.24 14.72 11.28
N GLN A 57 -2.65 15.06 10.07
CA GLN A 57 -3.79 15.95 9.81
C GLN A 57 -5.13 15.38 10.29
N PHE A 58 -5.35 14.09 10.07
CA PHE A 58 -6.62 13.42 10.39
C PHE A 58 -6.55 12.56 11.66
N HIS A 59 -5.48 12.66 12.41
CA HIS A 59 -5.27 11.95 13.68
C HIS A 59 -5.49 10.44 13.56
N LEU A 60 -4.92 9.85 12.51
CA LEU A 60 -5.00 8.41 12.29
C LEU A 60 -4.19 7.67 13.36
N ASP A 61 -4.75 6.60 13.89
CA ASP A 61 -4.04 5.74 14.85
C ASP A 61 -3.09 4.78 14.13
N CYS A 62 -3.44 4.43 12.90
CA CYS A 62 -2.70 3.47 12.10
C CYS A 62 -2.44 4.05 10.70
N ILE A 63 -1.31 3.64 10.13
CA ILE A 63 -0.97 3.91 8.73
C ILE A 63 -0.86 2.58 7.99
N LEU A 64 -1.57 2.47 6.88
CA LEU A 64 -1.46 1.39 5.92
C LEU A 64 -0.93 2.00 4.61
N PRO A 65 0.40 2.05 4.41
CA PRO A 65 0.99 2.78 3.30
C PRO A 65 0.98 1.95 2.01
N ASP A 66 -0.17 1.41 1.69
CA ASP A 66 -0.41 0.65 0.48
C ASP A 66 -0.80 1.56 -0.68
N ALA A 67 -0.64 1.10 -1.92
CA ALA A 67 -0.95 1.89 -3.09
C ALA A 67 -2.11 1.33 -3.89
N ASP A 68 -2.01 0.08 -4.24
CA ASP A 68 -2.91 -0.53 -5.20
C ASP A 68 -2.77 -2.06 -5.20
N PHE A 69 -3.71 -2.71 -5.86
CA PHE A 69 -3.78 -4.17 -5.95
C PHE A 69 -3.04 -4.74 -7.16
N TYR A 70 -2.37 -3.92 -7.98
CA TYR A 70 -1.73 -4.33 -9.24
C TYR A 70 -0.22 -4.20 -9.23
N GLU A 71 0.38 -3.63 -8.19
CA GLU A 71 1.83 -3.39 -8.15
C GLU A 71 2.66 -4.67 -8.24
N GLN A 72 2.19 -5.78 -7.67
CA GLN A 72 2.85 -7.08 -7.80
C GLN A 72 2.78 -7.58 -9.24
N LEU A 73 1.62 -7.42 -9.89
CA LEU A 73 1.43 -7.84 -11.28
C LEU A 73 2.29 -7.05 -12.26
N GLU A 74 2.52 -5.76 -12.00
CA GLU A 74 3.47 -4.98 -12.80
C GLU A 74 4.89 -5.57 -12.73
N ASP A 75 5.33 -6.01 -11.56
CA ASP A 75 6.62 -6.67 -11.40
C ASP A 75 6.67 -8.06 -12.09
N PHE A 76 5.52 -8.73 -12.27
CA PHE A 76 5.40 -9.91 -13.12
C PHE A 76 5.31 -9.59 -14.62
N GLY A 77 5.32 -8.31 -15.00
CA GLY A 77 5.34 -7.86 -16.39
C GLY A 77 4.00 -7.38 -16.93
N ALA A 78 2.96 -7.31 -16.11
CA ALA A 78 1.68 -6.71 -16.51
C ALA A 78 1.84 -5.22 -16.81
N LYS A 79 1.11 -4.73 -17.82
CA LYS A 79 1.15 -3.31 -18.19
C LYS A 79 0.02 -2.54 -17.52
N PRO A 80 0.30 -1.37 -16.93
CA PRO A 80 -0.75 -0.53 -16.35
C PRO A 80 -1.59 0.13 -17.46
N VAL A 81 -2.91 -0.01 -17.38
CA VAL A 81 -3.89 0.63 -18.25
C VAL A 81 -4.64 1.68 -17.47
N TRP A 82 -4.41 2.94 -17.80
CA TRP A 82 -4.97 4.09 -17.10
C TRP A 82 -6.36 4.46 -17.62
N ASN A 83 -7.29 4.70 -16.70
CA ASN A 83 -8.69 5.03 -17.00
C ASN A 83 -9.15 6.40 -16.46
N GLY A 84 -8.21 7.31 -16.27
CA GLY A 84 -8.43 8.68 -15.80
C GLY A 84 -8.29 8.87 -14.30
N THR A 85 -8.98 8.12 -13.46
CA THR A 85 -8.92 8.26 -12.00
C THR A 85 -8.14 7.16 -11.28
N GLY A 86 -7.84 6.10 -11.98
CA GLY A 86 -7.10 4.96 -11.48
C GLY A 86 -6.53 4.15 -12.64
N TYR A 87 -6.16 2.91 -12.40
CA TYR A 87 -5.70 2.00 -13.44
C TYR A 87 -6.02 0.55 -13.07
N HIS A 88 -5.87 -0.32 -14.04
CA HIS A 88 -5.81 -1.77 -13.84
C HIS A 88 -4.58 -2.32 -14.57
N ALA A 89 -4.21 -3.56 -14.27
CA ALA A 89 -3.17 -4.24 -15.00
C ALA A 89 -3.77 -5.01 -16.18
N ASP A 90 -3.09 -5.00 -17.34
CA ASP A 90 -3.44 -5.92 -18.42
C ASP A 90 -3.25 -7.37 -17.97
N PRO A 91 -4.18 -8.28 -18.30
CA PRO A 91 -4.04 -9.69 -18.01
C PRO A 91 -2.75 -10.28 -18.56
N ILE A 92 -2.05 -11.06 -17.75
CA ILE A 92 -0.82 -11.78 -18.14
C ILE A 92 -1.03 -13.30 -18.16
N ILE A 93 -2.19 -13.78 -17.69
CA ILE A 93 -2.60 -15.17 -17.70
C ILE A 93 -3.89 -15.28 -18.52
N GLN A 94 -3.85 -15.93 -19.66
CA GLN A 94 -5.02 -16.24 -20.47
C GLN A 94 -5.47 -17.68 -20.26
N GLU A 95 -4.51 -18.59 -20.20
CA GLU A 95 -4.73 -20.01 -19.93
C GLU A 95 -3.93 -20.46 -18.71
N LEU A 96 -4.29 -21.58 -18.10
CA LEU A 96 -3.60 -22.08 -16.90
C LEU A 96 -2.13 -22.40 -17.13
N GLU A 97 -1.78 -22.77 -18.33
CA GLU A 97 -0.42 -23.08 -18.77
C GLU A 97 0.50 -21.87 -18.71
N ASP A 98 -0.03 -20.65 -18.81
CA ASP A 98 0.75 -19.40 -18.75
C ASP A 98 1.42 -19.22 -17.39
N ILE A 99 0.86 -19.81 -16.34
CA ILE A 99 1.44 -19.77 -14.98
C ILE A 99 2.87 -20.33 -14.97
N GLN A 100 3.14 -21.35 -15.79
CA GLN A 100 4.45 -21.98 -15.88
C GLN A 100 5.53 -21.06 -16.50
N ASN A 101 5.10 -20.01 -17.21
CA ASN A 101 5.97 -19.05 -17.87
C ASN A 101 6.25 -17.83 -16.98
N LEU A 102 5.58 -17.70 -15.83
CA LEU A 102 5.80 -16.58 -14.92
C LEU A 102 7.18 -16.70 -14.27
N VAL A 103 7.93 -15.63 -14.33
CA VAL A 103 9.24 -15.52 -13.66
C VAL A 103 9.04 -14.74 -12.37
N LEU A 104 9.50 -15.32 -11.26
CA LEU A 104 9.43 -14.65 -9.96
C LEU A 104 10.23 -13.33 -10.01
N PRO A 105 9.57 -12.18 -9.81
CA PRO A 105 10.25 -10.89 -9.87
C PRO A 105 11.20 -10.71 -8.69
N LYS A 106 12.23 -9.90 -8.90
CA LYS A 106 13.15 -9.50 -7.83
C LYS A 106 12.64 -8.23 -7.16
N MET A 107 12.61 -8.24 -5.84
CA MET A 107 12.32 -7.04 -5.04
C MET A 107 13.58 -6.17 -4.92
N GLU A 108 13.85 -5.40 -5.95
CA GLU A 108 15.01 -4.50 -6.01
C GLU A 108 14.57 -3.04 -6.12
N PRO A 109 15.45 -2.07 -5.81
CA PRO A 109 15.12 -0.65 -5.92
C PRO A 109 14.59 -0.30 -7.31
N GLY A 110 13.43 0.34 -7.36
CA GLY A 110 12.75 0.71 -8.61
C GLY A 110 11.72 -0.31 -9.10
N SER A 111 11.70 -1.55 -8.59
CA SER A 111 10.55 -2.44 -8.77
C SER A 111 9.35 -1.94 -7.94
N ARG A 112 8.15 -2.33 -8.31
CA ARG A 112 6.95 -1.90 -7.56
C ARG A 112 6.95 -2.43 -6.13
N MET A 113 7.32 -3.70 -5.94
CA MET A 113 7.48 -4.29 -4.61
C MET A 113 8.68 -3.71 -3.85
N GLY A 114 9.78 -3.38 -4.53
CA GLY A 114 10.92 -2.67 -3.94
C GLY A 114 10.52 -1.28 -3.44
N ASN A 115 9.73 -0.54 -4.22
CA ASN A 115 9.18 0.76 -3.83
C ASN A 115 8.26 0.63 -2.60
N ARG A 116 7.45 -0.42 -2.50
CA ARG A 116 6.63 -0.69 -1.32
C ARG A 116 7.47 -0.87 -0.06
N LEU A 117 8.56 -1.64 -0.14
CA LEU A 117 9.47 -1.81 1.00
C LEU A 117 10.11 -0.49 1.42
N GLU A 118 10.51 0.33 0.46
CA GLU A 118 11.08 1.66 0.75
C GLU A 118 10.06 2.57 1.45
N ILE A 119 8.81 2.59 1.00
CA ILE A 119 7.73 3.36 1.64
C ILE A 119 7.50 2.89 3.07
N LEU A 120 7.38 1.58 3.28
CA LEU A 120 7.19 0.99 4.61
C LEU A 120 8.33 1.38 5.54
N GLN A 121 9.59 1.33 5.09
CA GLN A 121 10.73 1.74 5.86
C GLN A 121 10.66 3.22 6.25
N GLN A 122 10.44 4.11 5.27
CA GLN A 122 10.35 5.56 5.53
C GLN A 122 9.21 5.92 6.49
N VAL A 123 8.05 5.29 6.33
CA VAL A 123 6.90 5.53 7.21
C VAL A 123 7.18 4.98 8.62
N ALA A 124 7.73 3.78 8.73
CA ALA A 124 8.04 3.16 10.01
C ALA A 124 9.07 3.97 10.81
N GLU A 125 10.10 4.51 10.16
CA GLU A 125 11.10 5.36 10.81
C GLU A 125 10.50 6.64 11.37
N LYS A 126 9.63 7.31 10.61
CA LYS A 126 9.07 8.62 10.97
C LYS A 126 7.86 8.54 11.90
N ALA A 127 7.06 7.50 11.79
CA ALA A 127 5.86 7.27 12.62
C ALA A 127 6.16 6.48 13.91
N LYS A 128 7.42 6.08 14.14
CA LYS A 128 7.84 5.22 15.27
C LYS A 128 7.28 5.70 16.60
N GLY A 129 6.50 4.85 17.24
CA GLY A 129 5.90 5.11 18.56
C GLY A 129 4.73 6.10 18.57
N LYS A 130 4.31 6.63 17.41
CA LYS A 130 3.15 7.54 17.27
C LYS A 130 1.94 6.81 16.68
N GLN A 131 2.10 6.24 15.49
CA GLN A 131 1.09 5.46 14.79
C GLN A 131 1.53 4.00 14.67
N TYR A 132 0.57 3.10 14.57
CA TYR A 132 0.83 1.70 14.25
C TYR A 132 0.89 1.51 12.74
N ILE A 133 1.88 0.75 12.26
CA ILE A 133 2.10 0.53 10.84
C ILE A 133 1.64 -0.87 10.46
N PHE A 134 0.74 -0.95 9.49
CA PHE A 134 0.31 -2.21 8.89
C PHE A 134 1.03 -2.44 7.56
N GLY A 135 1.64 -3.60 7.41
CA GLY A 135 2.01 -4.13 6.09
C GLY A 135 0.86 -4.98 5.55
N ILE A 136 0.58 -4.88 4.27
CA ILE A 136 -0.41 -5.70 3.58
C ILE A 136 0.23 -6.41 2.41
N CYS A 137 -0.23 -7.60 2.12
CA CYS A 137 0.03 -8.27 0.85
C CYS A 137 -1.29 -8.80 0.29
N VAL A 138 -1.41 -8.79 -1.01
CA VAL A 138 -2.57 -9.36 -1.70
C VAL A 138 -2.49 -10.89 -1.63
N GLY A 139 -3.62 -11.53 -1.38
CA GLY A 139 -3.67 -12.98 -1.31
C GLY A 139 -3.54 -13.63 -2.69
N PRO A 140 -3.02 -14.87 -2.78
CA PRO A 140 -2.73 -15.52 -4.07
C PRO A 140 -3.97 -15.69 -4.97
N PHE A 141 -5.15 -15.85 -4.41
CA PHE A 141 -6.38 -15.93 -5.21
C PHE A 141 -6.72 -14.58 -5.87
N THR A 142 -6.57 -13.48 -5.12
CA THR A 142 -6.80 -12.13 -5.67
C THR A 142 -5.75 -11.79 -6.73
N GLU A 143 -4.48 -12.15 -6.50
CA GLU A 143 -3.43 -11.98 -7.51
C GLU A 143 -3.76 -12.73 -8.80
N TYR A 144 -4.17 -13.99 -8.68
CA TYR A 144 -4.56 -14.77 -9.85
C TYR A 144 -5.75 -14.16 -10.59
N THR A 145 -6.78 -13.69 -9.87
CA THR A 145 -7.96 -13.07 -10.51
C THR A 145 -7.65 -11.74 -11.18
N ASN A 146 -6.70 -10.98 -10.65
CA ASN A 146 -6.24 -9.72 -11.24
C ASN A 146 -5.28 -9.96 -12.43
N ALA A 147 -4.57 -11.11 -12.44
CA ALA A 147 -3.64 -11.48 -13.50
C ALA A 147 -4.35 -12.04 -14.75
N ARG A 148 -5.64 -12.43 -14.65
CA ARG A 148 -6.48 -13.03 -15.69
C ARG A 148 -7.48 -12.01 -16.23
#